data_c376c4019eadaec3d1d5c5b6ac984b23
#
_entry.id   c376c4019eadaec3d1d5c5b6ac984b23
#
_cell.length_a   1.000
_cell.length_b   1.000
_cell.length_c   1.000
_cell.angle_alpha   90.00
_cell.angle_beta   90.00
_cell.angle_gamma   90.00
#
_symmetry.space_group_name_H-M   'P 1'
#
loop_
_entity.id
_entity.type
_entity.pdbx_description
1 polymer ?
#
loop_
_entity_poly.entity_id
_entity_poly.type
_entity_poly.pdbx_seq_one_letter_code
_entity_poly.pdbx_strand_id
1 'polypeptide(L)'
;AGGQCVELYGDKPIYDIPGVPVCSGRELAALLQQQIRPFQPQWHLNTQVAALQTQADTGRFHVTTTQGATLSARAVFIAAGVGAFVPKALKLEGIDRFVGTQLHYTRLPAAASLKNQRLVVHGGDDAAVACAVEAATAGQAANVTLLYRRDVFNAPPEALAQLQALRNAGRIQVIVGQPTGMDCAGERLSALRITTPQDTTVPLPLDVLVVALGVSPRLGPIADWGLAMERKQLVVDTATFVTSVPGIYAVGD
;
A
#
# COMPACT_ATOMS: atom_id res chain seq x y z
N ALA A 1 4.97 -12.04 4.69
CA ALA A 1 3.95 -12.99 4.22
C ALA A 1 2.60 -12.64 4.85
N GLY A 2 1.48 -13.01 4.18
CA GLY A 2 0.12 -12.80 4.71
C GLY A 2 -0.79 -11.98 3.81
N GLY A 3 -0.25 -11.30 2.80
CA GLY A 3 -1.03 -10.59 1.77
C GLY A 3 -2.10 -9.67 2.36
N GLN A 4 -3.29 -9.70 1.75
CA GLN A 4 -4.44 -8.84 2.15
C GLN A 4 -4.84 -9.02 3.61
N CYS A 5 -4.78 -10.25 4.14
CA CYS A 5 -5.14 -10.51 5.55
C CYS A 5 -4.28 -9.70 6.52
N VAL A 6 -2.98 -9.60 6.26
CA VAL A 6 -2.07 -8.84 7.12
C VAL A 6 -2.09 -7.35 6.83
N GLU A 7 -2.17 -6.97 5.55
CA GLU A 7 -2.10 -5.55 5.15
C GLU A 7 -3.40 -4.78 5.45
N LEU A 8 -4.57 -5.41 5.28
CA LEU A 8 -5.87 -4.75 5.45
C LEU A 8 -6.55 -5.08 6.79
N TYR A 9 -6.29 -6.27 7.33
CA TYR A 9 -6.97 -6.80 8.51
C TYR A 9 -6.00 -7.24 9.61
N GLY A 10 -4.76 -6.72 9.58
CA GLY A 10 -3.66 -7.19 10.43
C GLY A 10 -4.03 -7.37 11.90
N ASP A 11 -4.70 -6.38 12.47
CA ASP A 11 -5.10 -6.36 13.89
C ASP A 11 -6.63 -6.37 14.08
N LYS A 12 -7.42 -6.47 12.97
CA LYS A 12 -8.88 -6.54 13.04
C LYS A 12 -9.34 -7.97 13.31
N PRO A 13 -10.39 -8.16 14.14
CA PRO A 13 -10.95 -9.47 14.41
C PRO A 13 -11.70 -10.01 13.19
N ILE A 14 -11.47 -11.28 12.88
CA ILE A 14 -12.11 -12.07 11.83
C ILE A 14 -12.86 -13.21 12.51
N TYR A 15 -14.16 -13.39 12.18
CA TYR A 15 -15.06 -14.33 12.85
C TYR A 15 -15.57 -15.44 11.92
N ASP A 16 -15.36 -15.33 10.63
CA ASP A 16 -15.96 -16.16 9.58
C ASP A 16 -15.02 -17.24 9.02
N ILE A 17 -14.00 -17.63 9.79
CA ILE A 17 -13.09 -18.71 9.41
C ILE A 17 -13.59 -20.02 10.05
N PRO A 18 -14.00 -21.03 9.27
CA PRO A 18 -14.47 -22.31 9.82
C PRO A 18 -13.43 -22.95 10.74
N GLY A 19 -13.86 -23.33 11.95
CA GLY A 19 -12.99 -23.96 12.95
C GLY A 19 -12.11 -22.99 13.74
N VAL A 20 -12.13 -21.69 13.44
CA VAL A 20 -11.42 -20.64 14.20
C VAL A 20 -12.45 -19.65 14.73
N PRO A 21 -12.76 -19.63 16.04
CA PRO A 21 -13.82 -18.78 16.60
C PRO A 21 -13.59 -17.29 16.37
N VAL A 22 -12.35 -16.86 16.50
CA VAL A 22 -11.91 -15.49 16.21
C VAL A 22 -10.39 -15.49 16.02
N CYS A 23 -9.90 -14.71 15.10
CA CYS A 23 -8.47 -14.42 14.93
C CYS A 23 -8.30 -13.06 14.26
N SER A 24 -7.13 -12.46 14.42
CA SER A 24 -6.70 -11.33 13.59
C SER A 24 -6.14 -11.81 12.25
N GLY A 25 -6.00 -10.91 11.29
CA GLY A 25 -5.37 -11.25 10.00
C GLY A 25 -3.94 -11.78 10.14
N ARG A 26 -3.18 -11.29 11.13
CA ARG A 26 -1.83 -11.79 11.46
C ARG A 26 -1.86 -13.20 12.02
N GLU A 27 -2.77 -13.47 12.95
CA GLU A 27 -2.93 -14.79 13.54
C GLU A 27 -3.40 -15.81 12.48
N LEU A 28 -4.34 -15.44 11.62
CA LEU A 28 -4.77 -16.30 10.51
C LEU A 28 -3.60 -16.66 9.60
N ALA A 29 -2.79 -15.69 9.19
CA ALA A 29 -1.63 -15.93 8.36
C ALA A 29 -0.60 -16.86 9.06
N ALA A 30 -0.41 -16.70 10.37
CA ALA A 30 0.47 -17.56 11.16
C ALA A 30 -0.07 -19.00 11.27
N LEU A 31 -1.36 -19.18 11.50
CA LEU A 31 -2.02 -20.49 11.54
C LEU A 31 -1.89 -21.22 10.20
N LEU A 32 -2.14 -20.54 9.08
CA LEU A 32 -1.98 -21.11 7.74
C LEU A 32 -0.52 -21.50 7.43
N GLN A 33 0.44 -20.69 7.84
CA GLN A 33 1.85 -21.05 7.72
C GLN A 33 2.21 -22.28 8.58
N GLN A 34 1.69 -22.38 9.79
CA GLN A 34 1.87 -23.54 10.65
C GLN A 34 1.26 -24.81 10.00
N GLN A 35 0.09 -24.69 9.38
CA GLN A 35 -0.60 -25.81 8.71
C GLN A 35 0.22 -26.42 7.57
N ILE A 36 0.95 -25.61 6.81
CA ILE A 36 1.75 -26.09 5.68
C ILE A 36 3.18 -26.48 6.07
N ARG A 37 3.63 -26.15 7.27
CA ARG A 37 4.99 -26.42 7.76
C ARG A 37 5.44 -27.88 7.63
N PRO A 38 4.60 -28.91 7.90
CA PRO A 38 4.99 -30.32 7.74
C PRO A 38 5.38 -30.70 6.31
N PHE A 39 4.91 -29.98 5.29
CA PHE A 39 5.21 -30.21 3.88
C PHE A 39 6.52 -29.56 3.43
N GLN A 40 7.21 -28.83 4.30
CA GLN A 40 8.51 -28.19 4.07
C GLN A 40 8.57 -27.35 2.78
N PRO A 41 7.62 -26.41 2.56
CA PRO A 41 7.65 -25.56 1.37
C PRO A 41 8.91 -24.69 1.35
N GLN A 42 9.47 -24.47 0.17
CA GLN A 42 10.54 -23.50 0.00
C GLN A 42 9.95 -22.08 -0.12
N TRP A 43 10.48 -21.15 0.66
CA TRP A 43 10.04 -19.77 0.70
C TRP A 43 11.03 -18.86 -0.01
N HIS A 44 10.54 -18.10 -0.98
CA HIS A 44 11.30 -17.05 -1.65
C HIS A 44 10.68 -15.69 -1.28
N LEU A 45 10.93 -15.24 -0.03
CA LEU A 45 10.39 -13.97 0.47
C LEU A 45 11.12 -12.78 -0.15
N ASN A 46 10.43 -11.62 -0.22
CA ASN A 46 10.93 -10.40 -0.86
C ASN A 46 11.37 -10.60 -2.32
N THR A 47 10.77 -11.59 -2.99
CA THR A 47 11.13 -12.00 -4.33
C THR A 47 9.91 -11.88 -5.24
N GLN A 48 10.01 -11.09 -6.27
CA GLN A 48 8.95 -10.93 -7.28
C GLN A 48 9.26 -11.83 -8.49
N VAL A 49 8.22 -12.51 -9.00
CA VAL A 49 8.30 -13.20 -10.28
C VAL A 49 8.25 -12.17 -11.40
N ALA A 50 9.29 -12.15 -12.23
CA ALA A 50 9.42 -11.23 -13.36
C ALA A 50 8.82 -11.80 -14.64
N ALA A 51 9.05 -13.09 -14.91
CA ALA A 51 8.60 -13.74 -16.13
C ALA A 51 8.15 -15.19 -15.87
N LEU A 52 7.21 -15.64 -16.68
CA LEU A 52 6.73 -17.01 -16.75
C LEU A 52 6.75 -17.46 -18.21
N GLN A 53 7.46 -18.55 -18.50
CA GLN A 53 7.61 -19.09 -19.85
C GLN A 53 7.36 -20.60 -19.85
N THR A 54 6.64 -21.10 -20.85
CA THR A 54 6.47 -22.53 -21.05
C THR A 54 7.61 -23.07 -21.93
N GLN A 55 8.26 -24.14 -21.49
CA GLN A 55 9.22 -24.87 -22.30
C GLN A 55 8.49 -25.86 -23.21
N ALA A 56 8.58 -25.65 -24.51
CA ALA A 56 7.87 -26.46 -25.50
C ALA A 56 8.32 -27.92 -25.52
N ASP A 57 9.60 -28.20 -25.26
CA ASP A 57 10.22 -29.52 -25.28
C ASP A 57 9.87 -30.40 -24.09
N THR A 58 9.71 -29.81 -22.92
CA THR A 58 9.47 -30.52 -21.65
C THR A 58 8.06 -30.33 -21.07
N GLY A 59 7.30 -29.35 -21.58
CA GLY A 59 6.03 -28.92 -21.01
C GLY A 59 6.14 -28.33 -19.61
N ARG A 60 7.37 -27.99 -19.16
CA ARG A 60 7.60 -27.37 -17.85
C ARG A 60 7.53 -25.85 -17.96
N PHE A 61 7.33 -25.22 -16.82
CA PHE A 61 7.31 -23.76 -16.68
C PHE A 61 8.65 -23.27 -16.14
N HIS A 62 9.20 -22.25 -16.75
CA HIS A 62 10.32 -21.48 -16.21
C HIS A 62 9.77 -20.21 -15.57
N VAL A 63 9.95 -20.12 -14.26
CA VAL A 63 9.59 -18.95 -13.46
C VAL A 63 10.85 -18.18 -13.13
N THR A 64 11.02 -16.99 -13.71
CA THR A 64 12.18 -16.14 -13.47
C THR A 64 11.83 -15.02 -12.50
N THR A 65 12.69 -14.78 -11.53
CA THR A 65 12.51 -13.73 -10.52
C THR A 65 13.23 -12.44 -10.91
N THR A 66 12.83 -11.31 -10.30
CA THR A 66 13.53 -10.01 -10.47
C THR A 66 14.97 -10.02 -9.98
N GLN A 67 15.36 -11.03 -9.19
CA GLN A 67 16.73 -11.23 -8.70
C GLN A 67 17.54 -12.17 -9.60
N GLY A 68 16.99 -12.60 -10.75
CA GLY A 68 17.66 -13.46 -11.74
C GLY A 68 17.60 -14.95 -11.44
N ALA A 69 17.00 -15.39 -10.34
CA ALA A 69 16.81 -16.82 -10.08
C ALA A 69 15.74 -17.39 -11.02
N THR A 70 15.99 -18.61 -11.54
CA THR A 70 15.03 -19.35 -12.38
C THR A 70 14.63 -20.65 -11.70
N LEU A 71 13.32 -20.89 -11.61
CA LEU A 71 12.72 -22.09 -11.04
C LEU A 71 12.03 -22.87 -12.16
N SER A 72 12.20 -24.21 -12.19
CA SER A 72 11.48 -25.09 -13.11
C SER A 72 10.33 -25.77 -12.39
N ALA A 73 9.11 -25.59 -12.89
CA ALA A 73 7.91 -26.14 -12.28
C ALA A 73 7.11 -27.01 -13.26
N ARG A 74 6.33 -27.97 -12.73
CA ARG A 74 5.35 -28.77 -13.50
C ARG A 74 4.00 -28.07 -13.59
N ALA A 75 3.67 -27.28 -12.57
CA ALA A 75 2.45 -26.51 -12.49
C ALA A 75 2.75 -25.19 -11.76
N VAL A 76 1.93 -24.18 -12.05
CA VAL A 76 2.02 -22.86 -11.41
C VAL A 76 0.65 -22.50 -10.85
N PHE A 77 0.59 -22.13 -9.57
CA PHE A 77 -0.61 -21.62 -8.92
C PHE A 77 -0.42 -20.14 -8.62
N ILE A 78 -1.21 -19.31 -9.27
CA ILE A 78 -1.21 -17.86 -9.06
C ILE A 78 -2.22 -17.54 -7.96
N ALA A 79 -1.75 -17.16 -6.79
CA ALA A 79 -2.56 -16.72 -5.66
C ALA A 79 -2.13 -15.30 -5.24
N ALA A 80 -1.95 -14.43 -6.24
CA ALA A 80 -1.42 -13.09 -6.05
C ALA A 80 -2.46 -12.10 -5.51
N GLY A 81 -3.73 -12.51 -5.38
CA GLY A 81 -4.83 -11.63 -5.00
C GLY A 81 -4.93 -10.46 -5.98
N VAL A 82 -5.23 -9.28 -5.49
CA VAL A 82 -5.25 -8.06 -6.31
C VAL A 82 -3.86 -7.57 -6.74
N GLY A 83 -2.83 -8.38 -6.55
CA GLY A 83 -1.44 -8.05 -6.84
C GLY A 83 -0.75 -7.30 -5.71
N ALA A 84 0.33 -6.61 -6.03
CA ALA A 84 1.05 -5.82 -5.05
C ALA A 84 0.23 -4.58 -4.65
N PHE A 85 0.07 -4.36 -3.35
CA PHE A 85 -0.48 -3.11 -2.81
C PHE A 85 0.57 -2.01 -2.94
N VAL A 86 0.52 -1.29 -4.04
CA VAL A 86 1.41 -0.15 -4.24
C VAL A 86 0.71 1.11 -3.74
N PRO A 87 1.33 1.89 -2.86
CA PRO A 87 0.78 3.18 -2.45
C PRO A 87 0.45 4.03 -3.68
N LYS A 88 -0.69 4.70 -3.66
CA LYS A 88 -1.02 5.66 -4.71
C LYS A 88 -0.04 6.83 -4.64
N ALA A 89 0.79 6.93 -5.66
CA ALA A 89 1.78 7.99 -5.75
C ALA A 89 1.12 9.37 -5.96
N LEU A 90 1.72 10.38 -5.38
CA LEU A 90 1.40 11.77 -5.68
C LEU A 90 1.95 12.10 -7.08
N LYS A 91 1.06 12.51 -7.98
CA LYS A 91 1.42 12.79 -9.38
C LYS A 91 1.92 14.23 -9.54
N LEU A 92 3.14 14.49 -9.10
CA LEU A 92 3.86 15.74 -9.34
C LEU A 92 5.19 15.40 -9.99
N GLU A 93 5.56 16.15 -11.01
CA GLU A 93 6.81 15.93 -11.75
C GLU A 93 8.03 16.04 -10.82
N GLY A 94 8.89 15.02 -10.81
CA GLY A 94 10.12 14.98 -10.03
C GLY A 94 9.94 14.78 -8.51
N ILE A 95 8.73 14.53 -8.01
CA ILE A 95 8.48 14.31 -6.57
C ILE A 95 9.13 13.02 -6.05
N ASP A 96 9.29 12.03 -6.93
CA ASP A 96 9.79 10.69 -6.56
C ASP A 96 11.25 10.71 -6.05
N ARG A 97 12.02 11.73 -6.39
CA ARG A 97 13.40 11.88 -5.89
C ARG A 97 13.49 12.06 -4.37
N PHE A 98 12.40 12.44 -3.72
CA PHE A 98 12.32 12.63 -2.28
C PHE A 98 11.85 11.38 -1.51
N VAL A 99 11.52 10.30 -2.22
CA VAL A 99 11.04 9.06 -1.58
C VAL A 99 12.11 8.49 -0.65
N GLY A 100 11.69 8.16 0.56
CA GLY A 100 12.56 7.63 1.62
C GLY A 100 13.37 8.69 2.39
N THR A 101 13.35 9.94 1.94
CA THR A 101 14.01 11.07 2.63
C THR A 101 13.00 12.06 3.21
N GLN A 102 12.33 12.82 2.36
CA GLN A 102 11.28 13.78 2.76
C GLN A 102 9.88 13.33 2.39
N LEU A 103 9.73 12.38 1.44
CA LEU A 103 8.46 11.81 1.02
C LEU A 103 8.34 10.37 1.50
N HIS A 104 7.28 10.08 2.23
CA HIS A 104 6.92 8.76 2.73
C HIS A 104 5.51 8.40 2.30
N TYR A 105 5.24 7.10 2.13
CA TYR A 105 3.91 6.61 1.76
C TYR A 105 3.30 5.80 2.89
N THR A 106 2.01 6.06 3.17
CA THR A 106 1.13 5.31 4.08
C THR A 106 1.54 5.25 5.55
N ARG A 107 2.80 5.53 5.90
CA ARG A 107 3.31 5.45 7.29
C ARG A 107 4.21 6.65 7.60
N LEU A 108 4.23 7.01 8.87
CA LEU A 108 5.18 8.00 9.37
C LEU A 108 6.62 7.46 9.30
N PRO A 109 7.60 8.32 9.03
CA PRO A 109 9.00 7.98 9.24
C PRO A 109 9.30 7.81 10.74
N ALA A 110 10.52 7.37 11.07
CA ALA A 110 10.95 7.26 12.46
C ALA A 110 10.73 8.59 13.21
N ALA A 111 10.26 8.51 14.45
CA ALA A 111 9.89 9.67 15.27
C ALA A 111 11.01 10.72 15.37
N ALA A 112 12.27 10.28 15.44
CA ALA A 112 13.44 11.18 15.46
C ALA A 112 13.53 12.07 14.19
N SER A 113 13.08 11.58 13.04
CA SER A 113 13.08 12.32 11.77
C SER A 113 11.99 13.41 11.72
N LEU A 114 11.02 13.38 12.63
CA LEU A 114 9.96 14.38 12.73
C LEU A 114 10.29 15.53 13.69
N LYS A 115 11.37 15.40 14.46
CA LYS A 115 11.71 16.40 15.49
C LYS A 115 11.91 17.79 14.88
N ASN A 116 11.10 18.73 15.33
CA ASN A 116 11.09 20.13 14.87
C ASN A 116 10.83 20.30 13.36
N GLN A 117 10.23 19.29 12.69
CA GLN A 117 9.90 19.35 11.28
C GLN A 117 8.44 19.73 11.05
N ARG A 118 8.18 20.44 9.96
CA ARG A 118 6.82 20.72 9.46
C ARG A 118 6.34 19.49 8.70
N LEU A 119 5.40 18.77 9.29
CA LEU A 119 4.82 17.58 8.70
C LEU A 119 3.53 17.92 7.94
N VAL A 120 3.45 17.52 6.68
CA VAL A 120 2.20 17.50 5.91
C VAL A 120 1.80 16.04 5.66
N VAL A 121 0.61 15.68 6.06
CA VAL A 121 -0.04 14.39 5.73
C VAL A 121 -1.08 14.66 4.67
N HIS A 122 -0.95 14.03 3.49
CA HIS A 122 -1.88 14.19 2.38
C HIS A 122 -2.74 12.95 2.20
N GLY A 123 -4.02 13.07 2.50
CA GLY A 123 -5.00 12.00 2.38
C GLY A 123 -6.28 12.29 3.16
N GLY A 124 -7.29 11.46 2.97
CA GLY A 124 -8.61 11.65 3.61
C GLY A 124 -9.24 10.37 4.13
N ASP A 125 -8.49 9.28 4.15
CA ASP A 125 -8.91 7.98 4.69
C ASP A 125 -8.37 7.73 6.11
N ASP A 126 -8.70 6.58 6.66
CA ASP A 126 -8.26 6.14 8.00
C ASP A 126 -6.74 6.23 8.18
N ALA A 127 -5.96 5.81 7.18
CA ALA A 127 -4.50 5.85 7.26
C ALA A 127 -3.95 7.29 7.37
N ALA A 128 -4.54 8.24 6.65
CA ALA A 128 -4.16 9.65 6.72
C ALA A 128 -4.51 10.25 8.09
N VAL A 129 -5.72 9.98 8.57
CA VAL A 129 -6.17 10.44 9.89
C VAL A 129 -5.29 9.85 10.99
N ALA A 130 -5.02 8.54 10.96
CA ALA A 130 -4.18 7.87 11.93
C ALA A 130 -2.75 8.46 11.96
N CYS A 131 -2.12 8.67 10.80
CA CYS A 131 -0.81 9.31 10.71
C CYS A 131 -0.80 10.73 11.33
N ALA A 132 -1.80 11.55 11.02
CA ALA A 132 -1.88 12.91 11.56
C ALA A 132 -2.09 12.92 13.08
N VAL A 133 -2.99 12.06 13.59
CA VAL A 133 -3.28 11.90 15.02
C VAL A 133 -2.05 11.39 15.77
N GLU A 134 -1.39 10.35 15.26
CA GLU A 134 -0.18 9.79 15.86
C GLU A 134 0.94 10.83 15.97
N ALA A 135 1.25 11.53 14.87
CA ALA A 135 2.30 12.55 14.84
C ALA A 135 2.00 13.71 15.81
N ALA A 136 0.75 14.17 15.84
CA ALA A 136 0.35 15.25 16.74
C ALA A 136 0.36 14.81 18.21
N THR A 137 -0.04 13.57 18.51
CA THR A 137 -0.02 13.01 19.87
C THR A 137 1.41 12.82 20.37
N ALA A 138 2.32 12.35 19.51
CA ALA A 138 3.74 12.22 19.84
C ALA A 138 4.42 13.56 20.14
N GLY A 139 3.93 14.67 19.55
CA GLY A 139 4.37 16.03 19.85
C GLY A 139 5.79 16.36 19.46
N GLN A 140 6.39 15.63 18.54
CA GLN A 140 7.77 15.86 18.10
C GLN A 140 7.87 16.78 16.89
N ALA A 141 6.88 16.76 16.01
CA ALA A 141 6.81 17.67 14.87
C ALA A 141 6.59 19.13 15.33
N ALA A 142 7.18 20.08 14.62
CA ALA A 142 6.95 21.51 14.87
C ALA A 142 5.49 21.88 14.62
N ASN A 143 4.92 21.34 13.56
CA ASN A 143 3.48 21.39 13.28
C ASN A 143 3.05 20.15 12.48
N VAL A 144 1.75 19.83 12.54
CA VAL A 144 1.13 18.77 11.76
C VAL A 144 -0.01 19.37 10.94
N THR A 145 0.07 19.23 9.63
CA THR A 145 -0.99 19.64 8.69
C THR A 145 -1.58 18.43 8.01
N LEU A 146 -2.90 18.28 8.09
CA LEU A 146 -3.66 17.30 7.31
C LEU A 146 -4.23 18.00 6.08
N LEU A 147 -3.74 17.63 4.91
CA LEU A 147 -4.12 18.21 3.62
C LEU A 147 -5.05 17.25 2.88
N TYR A 148 -6.22 17.69 2.54
CA TYR A 148 -7.14 16.91 1.71
C TYR A 148 -8.05 17.81 0.86
N ARG A 149 -8.63 17.26 -0.20
CA ARG A 149 -9.49 18.00 -1.13
C ARG A 149 -10.84 18.46 -0.54
N ARG A 150 -11.25 17.94 0.61
CA ARG A 150 -12.50 18.24 1.33
C ARG A 150 -12.26 18.16 2.83
N ASP A 151 -13.02 18.93 3.62
CA ASP A 151 -13.02 18.82 5.09
C ASP A 151 -13.99 17.69 5.54
N VAL A 152 -13.85 16.51 4.94
CA VAL A 152 -14.61 15.30 5.28
C VAL A 152 -13.68 14.12 5.16
N PHE A 153 -13.51 13.37 6.24
CA PHE A 153 -12.57 12.27 6.34
C PHE A 153 -13.33 10.94 6.53
N ASN A 154 -12.80 9.88 5.93
CA ASN A 154 -13.33 8.53 6.04
C ASN A 154 -12.45 7.71 7.00
N ALA A 155 -12.78 7.74 8.29
CA ALA A 155 -12.08 7.04 9.35
C ALA A 155 -13.07 6.59 10.43
N PRO A 156 -12.68 5.67 11.33
CA PRO A 156 -13.53 5.26 12.47
C PRO A 156 -13.95 6.47 13.34
N PRO A 157 -15.15 6.42 13.94
CA PRO A 157 -15.67 7.53 14.76
C PRO A 157 -14.71 8.00 15.85
N GLU A 158 -13.99 7.07 16.48
CA GLU A 158 -13.01 7.38 17.52
C GLU A 158 -11.82 8.17 16.98
N ALA A 159 -11.31 7.79 15.80
CA ALA A 159 -10.21 8.49 15.14
C ALA A 159 -10.64 9.91 14.70
N LEU A 160 -11.88 10.06 14.22
CA LEU A 160 -12.44 11.37 13.87
C LEU A 160 -12.63 12.25 15.12
N ALA A 161 -13.05 11.69 16.24
CA ALA A 161 -13.16 12.41 17.51
C ALA A 161 -11.78 12.90 18.00
N GLN A 162 -10.75 12.06 17.91
CA GLN A 162 -9.38 12.42 18.25
C GLN A 162 -8.82 13.51 17.31
N LEU A 163 -9.05 13.38 16.01
CA LEU A 163 -8.68 14.41 15.02
C LEU A 163 -9.32 15.76 15.39
N GLN A 164 -10.62 15.76 15.69
CA GLN A 164 -11.34 16.99 16.05
C GLN A 164 -10.82 17.60 17.35
N ALA A 165 -10.53 16.80 18.37
CA ALA A 165 -9.94 17.26 19.63
C ALA A 165 -8.56 17.90 19.40
N LEU A 166 -7.69 17.27 18.60
CA LEU A 166 -6.37 17.81 18.27
C LEU A 166 -6.44 19.07 17.40
N ARG A 167 -7.43 19.15 16.50
CA ARG A 167 -7.72 20.36 15.72
C ARG A 167 -8.15 21.51 16.60
N ASN A 168 -9.06 21.28 17.54
CA ASN A 168 -9.53 22.29 18.51
C ASN A 168 -8.41 22.76 19.45
N ALA A 169 -7.46 21.86 19.77
CA ALA A 169 -6.28 22.19 20.57
C ALA A 169 -5.15 22.85 19.77
N GLY A 170 -5.35 23.13 18.47
CA GLY A 170 -4.35 23.71 17.60
C GLY A 170 -3.13 22.82 17.30
N ARG A 171 -3.26 21.50 17.57
CA ARG A 171 -2.19 20.51 17.36
C ARG A 171 -2.17 19.96 15.92
N ILE A 172 -3.29 20.00 15.24
CA ILE A 172 -3.43 19.64 13.82
C ILE A 172 -4.11 20.80 13.10
N GLN A 173 -3.50 21.25 12.02
CA GLN A 173 -4.13 22.15 11.06
C GLN A 173 -4.72 21.33 9.91
N VAL A 174 -6.00 21.54 9.61
CA VAL A 174 -6.63 20.96 8.41
C VAL A 174 -6.63 22.00 7.31
N ILE A 175 -6.11 21.64 6.15
CA ILE A 175 -6.11 22.48 4.95
C ILE A 175 -6.88 21.77 3.84
N VAL A 176 -7.85 22.49 3.26
CA VAL A 176 -8.60 21.99 2.11
C VAL A 176 -7.94 22.46 0.83
N GLY A 177 -7.50 21.52 0.00
CA GLY A 177 -6.84 21.81 -1.26
C GLY A 177 -6.24 20.57 -1.92
N GLN A 178 -5.72 20.75 -3.11
CA GLN A 178 -5.07 19.70 -3.89
C GLN A 178 -3.64 20.12 -4.27
N PRO A 179 -2.64 19.24 -4.07
CA PRO A 179 -1.30 19.49 -4.58
C PRO A 179 -1.29 19.58 -6.11
N THR A 180 -0.82 20.69 -6.64
CA THR A 180 -0.70 20.96 -8.09
C THR A 180 0.73 21.24 -8.52
N GLY A 181 1.65 21.37 -7.56
CA GLY A 181 3.07 21.56 -7.82
C GLY A 181 3.88 21.50 -6.53
N MET A 182 5.16 21.72 -6.66
CA MET A 182 6.09 21.79 -5.54
C MET A 182 7.13 22.87 -5.75
N ASP A 183 7.72 23.32 -4.65
CA ASP A 183 8.87 24.22 -4.63
C ASP A 183 10.04 23.55 -3.92
N CYS A 184 11.25 23.82 -4.41
CA CYS A 184 12.47 23.25 -3.87
C CYS A 184 13.45 24.35 -3.47
N ALA A 185 14.17 24.12 -2.38
CA ALA A 185 15.33 24.92 -1.97
C ALA A 185 16.58 24.06 -2.14
N GLY A 186 17.29 24.25 -3.24
CA GLY A 186 18.35 23.34 -3.67
C GLY A 186 17.80 21.93 -3.94
N GLU A 187 18.37 20.93 -3.28
CA GLU A 187 17.95 19.53 -3.41
C GLU A 187 16.82 19.12 -2.43
N ARG A 188 16.28 20.05 -1.65
CA ARG A 188 15.24 19.77 -0.66
C ARG A 188 13.88 20.24 -1.13
N LEU A 189 12.86 19.44 -0.87
CA LEU A 189 11.46 19.85 -0.98
C LEU A 189 11.17 20.89 0.11
N SER A 190 10.71 22.07 -0.26
CA SER A 190 10.47 23.18 0.67
C SER A 190 9.00 23.55 0.84
N ALA A 191 8.18 23.33 -0.18
CA ALA A 191 6.74 23.54 -0.13
C ALA A 191 5.99 22.69 -1.17
N LEU A 192 4.71 22.41 -0.90
CA LEU A 192 3.74 22.04 -1.95
C LEU A 192 3.02 23.30 -2.41
N ARG A 193 2.77 23.41 -3.69
CA ARG A 193 1.78 24.36 -4.24
C ARG A 193 0.42 23.67 -4.22
N ILE A 194 -0.51 24.23 -3.49
CA ILE A 194 -1.86 23.67 -3.33
C ILE A 194 -2.88 24.62 -3.95
N THR A 195 -3.79 24.06 -4.76
CA THR A 195 -4.95 24.79 -5.25
C THR A 195 -6.09 24.61 -4.27
N THR A 196 -6.59 25.71 -3.75
CA THR A 196 -7.72 25.76 -2.81
C THR A 196 -9.06 25.61 -3.53
N PRO A 197 -10.19 25.39 -2.82
CA PRO A 197 -11.53 25.36 -3.42
C PRO A 197 -11.94 26.68 -4.12
N GLN A 198 -11.25 27.79 -3.82
CA GLN A 198 -11.46 29.09 -4.45
C GLN A 198 -10.59 29.29 -5.70
N ASP A 199 -10.00 28.21 -6.21
CA ASP A 199 -9.11 28.22 -7.38
C ASP A 199 -7.86 29.12 -7.23
N THR A 200 -7.42 29.28 -6.00
CA THR A 200 -6.22 30.04 -5.65
C THR A 200 -5.09 29.08 -5.33
N THR A 201 -3.93 29.26 -5.95
CA THR A 201 -2.74 28.45 -5.65
C THR A 201 -1.89 29.17 -4.60
N VAL A 202 -1.64 28.47 -3.49
CA VAL A 202 -0.81 28.97 -2.37
C VAL A 202 0.28 27.96 -2.01
N PRO A 203 1.44 28.43 -1.56
CA PRO A 203 2.49 27.55 -1.05
C PRO A 203 2.13 27.02 0.34
N LEU A 204 2.32 25.73 0.55
CA LEU A 204 2.25 25.06 1.85
C LEU A 204 3.67 24.60 2.22
N PRO A 205 4.38 25.33 3.08
CA PRO A 205 5.73 24.98 3.49
C PRO A 205 5.77 23.65 4.25
N LEU A 206 6.78 22.81 3.98
CA LEU A 206 6.96 21.53 4.65
C LEU A 206 8.44 21.10 4.70
N ASP A 207 8.73 20.16 5.58
CA ASP A 207 10.02 19.49 5.67
C ASP A 207 9.85 17.97 5.46
N VAL A 208 8.68 17.43 5.82
CA VAL A 208 8.33 16.01 5.64
C VAL A 208 6.91 15.92 5.07
N LEU A 209 6.74 15.08 4.04
CA LEU A 209 5.48 14.79 3.40
C LEU A 209 5.14 13.29 3.58
N VAL A 210 3.97 13.00 4.12
CA VAL A 210 3.39 11.65 4.13
C VAL A 210 2.19 11.62 3.19
N VAL A 211 2.25 10.78 2.16
CA VAL A 211 1.15 10.59 1.21
C VAL A 211 0.39 9.32 1.57
N ALA A 212 -0.83 9.47 2.06
CA ALA A 212 -1.75 8.41 2.48
C ALA A 212 -3.04 8.50 1.65
N LEU A 213 -2.93 8.24 0.35
CA LEU A 213 -4.04 8.25 -0.62
C LEU A 213 -4.65 6.86 -0.83
N GLY A 214 -4.33 5.92 0.06
CA GLY A 214 -4.65 4.51 -0.07
C GLY A 214 -3.69 3.77 -0.99
N VAL A 215 -3.99 2.51 -1.23
CA VAL A 215 -3.19 1.62 -2.09
C VAL A 215 -3.92 1.35 -3.40
N SER A 216 -3.17 1.05 -4.44
CA SER A 216 -3.71 0.61 -5.73
C SER A 216 -3.22 -0.80 -5.99
N PRO A 217 -4.13 -1.76 -6.24
CA PRO A 217 -3.75 -3.09 -6.66
C PRO A 217 -3.07 -3.01 -8.02
N ARG A 218 -1.91 -3.67 -8.14
CA ARG A 218 -1.19 -3.82 -9.40
C ARG A 218 -0.82 -5.28 -9.61
N LEU A 219 -1.27 -5.85 -10.71
CA LEU A 219 -0.93 -7.21 -11.10
C LEU A 219 0.56 -7.38 -11.43
N GLY A 220 1.25 -6.27 -11.70
CA GLY A 220 2.67 -6.30 -12.05
C GLY A 220 2.91 -7.10 -13.32
N PRO A 221 3.99 -7.92 -13.37
CA PRO A 221 4.37 -8.69 -14.55
C PRO A 221 3.34 -9.74 -15.00
N ILE A 222 2.38 -10.12 -14.15
CA ILE A 222 1.34 -11.12 -14.48
C ILE A 222 0.55 -10.69 -15.72
N ALA A 223 0.36 -9.39 -15.92
CA ALA A 223 -0.35 -8.85 -17.09
C ALA A 223 0.37 -9.17 -18.41
N ASP A 224 1.69 -9.41 -18.36
CA ASP A 224 2.53 -9.63 -19.53
C ASP A 224 2.83 -11.13 -19.79
N TRP A 225 2.26 -12.05 -18.98
CA TRP A 225 2.51 -13.50 -19.12
C TRP A 225 1.67 -14.19 -20.21
N GLY A 226 0.89 -13.42 -20.97
CA GLY A 226 0.06 -13.95 -22.06
C GLY A 226 -1.16 -14.74 -21.61
N LEU A 227 -1.57 -14.60 -20.34
CA LEU A 227 -2.78 -15.22 -19.80
C LEU A 227 -3.99 -14.37 -20.19
N ALA A 228 -5.13 -15.03 -20.49
CA ALA A 228 -6.37 -14.33 -20.76
C ALA A 228 -6.84 -13.56 -19.52
N MET A 229 -7.24 -12.31 -19.73
CA MET A 229 -7.68 -11.41 -18.64
C MET A 229 -8.99 -10.73 -18.99
N GLU A 230 -9.86 -10.58 -18.02
CA GLU A 230 -11.06 -9.75 -18.08
C GLU A 230 -11.12 -8.85 -16.83
N ARG A 231 -11.36 -7.53 -17.03
CA ARG A 231 -11.49 -6.53 -15.94
C ARG A 231 -10.35 -6.55 -14.92
N LYS A 232 -9.12 -6.82 -15.37
CA LYS A 232 -7.90 -6.98 -14.55
C LYS A 232 -7.87 -8.25 -13.68
N GLN A 233 -8.70 -9.21 -13.97
CA GLN A 233 -8.68 -10.53 -13.35
C GLN A 233 -8.27 -11.58 -14.38
N LEU A 234 -7.58 -12.63 -13.95
CA LEU A 234 -7.25 -13.77 -14.80
C LEU A 234 -8.53 -14.56 -15.08
N VAL A 235 -8.77 -14.88 -16.34
CA VAL A 235 -9.87 -15.75 -16.73
C VAL A 235 -9.51 -17.19 -16.37
N VAL A 236 -10.38 -17.85 -15.62
CA VAL A 236 -10.24 -19.26 -15.23
C VAL A 236 -11.51 -20.06 -15.49
N ASP A 237 -11.36 -21.34 -15.73
CA ASP A 237 -12.46 -22.29 -15.60
C ASP A 237 -12.83 -22.44 -14.12
N THR A 238 -14.06 -22.13 -13.76
CA THR A 238 -14.50 -22.07 -12.34
C THR A 238 -14.60 -23.43 -11.65
N ALA A 239 -14.62 -24.54 -12.41
CA ALA A 239 -14.64 -25.88 -11.85
C ALA A 239 -13.22 -26.41 -11.57
N THR A 240 -12.24 -26.00 -12.38
CA THR A 240 -10.87 -26.54 -12.33
C THR A 240 -9.83 -25.50 -11.94
N PHE A 241 -10.17 -24.22 -11.95
CA PHE A 241 -9.29 -23.06 -11.73
C PHE A 241 -8.13 -22.95 -12.73
N VAL A 242 -8.19 -23.69 -13.86
CA VAL A 242 -7.21 -23.60 -14.94
C VAL A 242 -7.37 -22.26 -15.66
N THR A 243 -6.26 -21.61 -15.95
CA THR A 243 -6.21 -20.39 -16.77
C THR A 243 -6.31 -20.73 -18.27
N SER A 244 -6.13 -19.75 -19.14
CA SER A 244 -6.05 -19.99 -20.60
C SER A 244 -4.85 -20.86 -21.01
N VAL A 245 -3.91 -21.13 -20.11
CA VAL A 245 -2.73 -21.98 -20.34
C VAL A 245 -2.81 -23.22 -19.44
N PRO A 246 -2.92 -24.44 -19.99
CA PRO A 246 -2.94 -25.67 -19.21
C PRO A 246 -1.71 -25.81 -18.29
N GLY A 247 -1.94 -26.20 -17.03
CA GLY A 247 -0.89 -26.31 -16.02
C GLY A 247 -0.63 -25.02 -15.25
N ILE A 248 -1.26 -23.91 -15.64
CA ILE A 248 -1.29 -22.67 -14.86
C ILE A 248 -2.69 -22.50 -14.29
N TYR A 249 -2.77 -22.37 -12.98
CA TYR A 249 -3.99 -22.19 -12.20
C TYR A 249 -4.00 -20.82 -11.53
N ALA A 250 -5.18 -20.22 -11.35
CA ALA A 250 -5.30 -19.00 -10.56
C ALA A 250 -6.46 -19.11 -9.57
N VAL A 251 -6.23 -18.63 -8.34
CA VAL A 251 -7.18 -18.65 -7.23
C VAL A 251 -7.12 -17.35 -6.44
N GLY A 252 -8.22 -17.01 -5.78
CA GLY A 252 -8.38 -15.80 -4.97
C GLY A 252 -9.08 -14.66 -5.73
N ASP A 253 -8.87 -13.42 -5.27
CA ASP A 253 -9.51 -12.20 -5.80
C ASP A 253 -8.84 -11.70 -7.08
#